data_8787a45b6fcb5ea97e97546c352ac656
#
_entry.id   8787a45b6fcb5ea97e97546c352ac656
#
_cell.length_a   1.000
_cell.length_b   1.000
_cell.length_c   1.000
_cell.angle_alpha   90.00
_cell.angle_beta   90.00
_cell.angle_gamma   90.00
#
_symmetry.space_group_name_H-M   'P 1'
#
loop_
_entity.id
_entity.type
_entity.pdbx_description
1 polymer ?
#
loop_
_entity_poly.entity_id
_entity_poly.type
_entity_poly.pdbx_seq_one_letter_code
_entity_poly.pdbx_strand_id
1 'polypeptide(L)'
;MKKLFNFVFAFFVLVGICSANGQKMNIDYESKRNLYGDFVIIPMDNTVTVTDGCITIAPKSEDVTYTISGYFNGQIVNKTKNTVLKLKNVFIENNKGEAAIYGFAKTEISTSRGTENYIISTGSSDLKNAAIQCKKNLEMGGSGTAYVVGEVYHGVKGDDVKFKGSGVYYIQGTESGSTVNCHSFIAEKEKSFKLYMLNSKNGIKADNTIMIESGNFYSYNNGTAFKTDTLADNPAEKHGIFISNGSIRVHKNEKVFDTEEKFCKVRPKVIEE
;
A
#
# COMPACT_ATOMS: atom_id res chain seq x y z
N MET A 1 55.92 10.37 4.46
CA MET A 1 54.69 10.86 3.84
C MET A 1 53.84 9.65 3.42
N LYS A 2 52.85 9.25 4.25
CA LYS A 2 51.92 8.16 3.94
C LYS A 2 50.65 8.82 3.45
N LYS A 3 50.30 8.59 2.18
CA LYS A 3 49.00 9.04 1.60
C LYS A 3 47.91 8.13 2.13
N LEU A 4 46.98 8.71 2.90
CA LEU A 4 45.76 8.07 3.36
C LEU A 4 44.79 8.04 2.17
N PHE A 5 44.49 6.89 1.63
CA PHE A 5 43.45 6.69 0.65
C PHE A 5 42.11 6.60 1.40
N ASN A 6 41.32 7.67 1.34
CA ASN A 6 39.91 7.63 1.77
C ASN A 6 39.12 6.84 0.73
N PHE A 7 38.79 5.60 1.03
CA PHE A 7 37.75 4.86 0.30
C PHE A 7 36.39 5.36 0.78
N VAL A 8 35.76 6.21 0.00
CA VAL A 8 34.34 6.51 0.13
C VAL A 8 33.61 5.29 -0.42
N PHE A 9 33.13 4.41 0.48
CA PHE A 9 32.17 3.38 0.11
C PHE A 9 30.82 4.09 -0.16
N ALA A 10 30.55 4.35 -1.44
CA ALA A 10 29.19 4.64 -1.88
C ALA A 10 28.39 3.34 -1.71
N PHE A 11 27.62 3.24 -0.63
CA PHE A 11 26.61 2.21 -0.46
C PHE A 11 25.53 2.47 -1.52
N PHE A 12 25.67 1.87 -2.69
CA PHE A 12 24.54 1.64 -3.57
C PHE A 12 23.66 0.62 -2.85
N VAL A 13 22.59 1.11 -2.21
CA VAL A 13 21.47 0.26 -1.84
C VAL A 13 20.87 -0.20 -3.16
N LEU A 14 21.34 -1.33 -3.64
CA LEU A 14 20.66 -2.08 -4.68
C LEU A 14 19.37 -2.59 -4.02
N VAL A 15 18.30 -1.80 -4.09
CA VAL A 15 16.95 -2.36 -4.01
C VAL A 15 16.95 -3.40 -5.11
N GLY A 16 16.87 -4.69 -4.74
CA GLY A 16 16.91 -5.80 -5.67
C GLY A 16 15.75 -5.78 -6.66
N ILE A 17 15.76 -4.81 -7.57
CA ILE A 17 14.94 -4.80 -8.77
C ILE A 17 15.76 -5.57 -9.80
N CYS A 18 15.86 -6.88 -9.60
CA CYS A 18 16.46 -7.75 -10.57
C CYS A 18 15.35 -8.36 -11.40
N SER A 19 15.05 -7.80 -12.53
CA SER A 19 14.27 -8.49 -13.56
C SER A 19 14.89 -8.30 -14.92
N ALA A 20 15.77 -9.21 -15.25
CA ALA A 20 16.13 -9.45 -16.64
C ALA A 20 15.78 -10.88 -17.12
N ASN A 21 15.32 -11.79 -16.24
CA ASN A 21 15.04 -13.18 -16.63
C ASN A 21 13.87 -13.79 -15.84
N GLY A 22 12.65 -13.26 -16.01
CA GLY A 22 11.45 -14.02 -15.63
C GLY A 22 11.22 -14.30 -14.13
N GLN A 23 12.02 -13.73 -13.24
CA GLN A 23 11.84 -13.90 -11.80
C GLN A 23 10.73 -12.99 -11.26
N LYS A 24 9.96 -13.49 -10.29
CA LYS A 24 8.99 -12.69 -9.53
C LYS A 24 9.73 -11.54 -8.84
N MET A 25 9.19 -10.32 -8.93
CA MET A 25 9.69 -9.18 -8.17
C MET A 25 9.15 -9.31 -6.74
N ASN A 26 9.96 -9.79 -5.81
CA ASN A 26 9.58 -9.94 -4.41
C ASN A 26 10.15 -8.78 -3.59
N ILE A 27 9.38 -8.36 -2.57
CA ILE A 27 9.84 -7.39 -1.57
C ILE A 27 10.70 -8.17 -0.57
N ASP A 28 12.01 -7.90 -0.54
CA ASP A 28 12.90 -8.42 0.50
C ASP A 28 12.70 -7.59 1.78
N TYR A 29 11.90 -8.11 2.70
CA TYR A 29 11.66 -7.47 4.00
C TYR A 29 12.40 -8.17 5.15
N GLU A 30 12.72 -9.46 5.04
CA GLU A 30 13.32 -10.21 6.12
C GLU A 30 14.72 -9.69 6.48
N SER A 31 15.54 -9.37 5.47
CA SER A 31 16.86 -8.78 5.68
C SER A 31 16.81 -7.37 6.29
N LYS A 32 15.67 -6.70 6.26
CA LYS A 32 15.49 -5.32 6.72
C LYS A 32 15.08 -5.20 8.18
N ARG A 33 14.48 -6.24 8.77
CA ARG A 33 13.93 -6.21 10.14
C ARG A 33 14.92 -5.66 11.18
N ASN A 34 16.14 -6.11 11.15
CA ASN A 34 17.19 -5.76 12.13
C ASN A 34 17.76 -4.34 11.96
N LEU A 35 17.33 -3.60 10.92
CA LEU A 35 17.76 -2.21 10.69
C LEU A 35 16.91 -1.19 11.48
N TYR A 36 15.83 -1.64 12.12
CA TYR A 36 14.90 -0.79 12.85
C TYR A 36 15.11 -0.92 14.34
N GLY A 37 15.22 0.21 15.03
CA GLY A 37 15.37 0.29 16.49
C GLY A 37 14.05 0.11 17.23
N ASP A 38 14.00 0.51 18.48
CA ASP A 38 12.84 0.41 19.34
C ASP A 38 11.63 1.13 18.75
N PHE A 39 10.45 0.56 18.96
CA PHE A 39 9.19 1.13 18.50
C PHE A 39 8.83 2.39 19.30
N VAL A 40 8.44 3.44 18.58
CA VAL A 40 8.01 4.71 19.16
C VAL A 40 6.73 5.19 18.46
N ILE A 41 5.74 5.61 19.24
CA ILE A 41 4.53 6.31 18.76
C ILE A 41 4.37 7.64 19.51
N ILE A 42 4.18 8.74 18.78
CA ILE A 42 4.04 10.09 19.32
C ILE A 42 2.82 10.78 18.68
N PRO A 43 1.90 11.34 19.50
CA PRO A 43 1.89 11.36 20.96
C PRO A 43 1.58 9.99 21.56
N MET A 44 2.12 9.69 22.72
CA MET A 44 1.73 8.58 23.58
C MET A 44 0.84 9.15 24.71
N ASP A 45 -0.42 9.37 24.39
CA ASP A 45 -1.42 9.93 25.30
C ASP A 45 -2.35 8.83 25.84
N ASN A 46 -3.32 9.21 26.67
CA ASN A 46 -4.27 8.29 27.30
C ASN A 46 -5.21 7.58 26.30
N THR A 47 -5.19 7.95 25.02
CA THR A 47 -5.97 7.28 23.98
C THR A 47 -5.19 6.12 23.34
N VAL A 48 -3.88 6.06 23.55
CA VAL A 48 -3.03 4.97 23.05
C VAL A 48 -2.84 3.92 24.13
N THR A 49 -3.32 2.71 23.89
CA THR A 49 -3.15 1.57 24.78
C THR A 49 -2.27 0.52 24.10
N VAL A 50 -1.26 0.06 24.83
CA VAL A 50 -0.39 -1.03 24.38
C VAL A 50 -0.68 -2.27 25.21
N THR A 51 -1.12 -3.33 24.55
CA THR A 51 -1.32 -4.65 25.13
C THR A 51 -0.50 -5.65 24.30
N ASP A 52 -0.38 -6.89 24.74
CA ASP A 52 0.44 -7.92 24.11
C ASP A 52 0.23 -8.01 22.58
N GLY A 53 1.22 -7.50 21.83
CA GLY A 53 1.22 -7.48 20.37
C GLY A 53 0.13 -6.60 19.72
N CYS A 54 -0.54 -5.69 20.49
CA CYS A 54 -1.55 -4.82 19.93
C CYS A 54 -1.45 -3.39 20.49
N ILE A 55 -1.41 -2.41 19.60
CA ILE A 55 -1.52 -1.00 19.91
C ILE A 55 -2.89 -0.52 19.46
N THR A 56 -3.72 -0.08 20.41
CA THR A 56 -5.04 0.46 20.12
C THR A 56 -5.03 1.97 20.30
N ILE A 57 -5.46 2.69 19.27
CA ILE A 57 -5.74 4.13 19.31
C ILE A 57 -7.25 4.30 19.50
N ALA A 58 -7.66 4.66 20.71
CA ALA A 58 -9.07 4.81 21.08
C ALA A 58 -9.71 6.02 20.38
N PRO A 59 -11.05 6.09 20.26
CA PRO A 59 -11.74 7.22 19.68
C PRO A 59 -11.40 8.55 20.37
N LYS A 60 -11.18 9.59 19.59
CA LYS A 60 -10.90 10.95 20.02
C LYS A 60 -11.76 11.93 19.20
N SER A 61 -12.11 13.06 19.76
CA SER A 61 -12.94 14.08 19.08
C SER A 61 -12.17 14.92 18.06
N GLU A 62 -10.85 15.01 18.24
CA GLU A 62 -9.96 15.86 17.43
C GLU A 62 -9.19 15.06 16.40
N ASP A 63 -8.79 15.72 15.32
CA ASP A 63 -7.86 15.19 14.35
C ASP A 63 -6.46 15.05 14.96
N VAL A 64 -5.88 13.87 14.89
CA VAL A 64 -4.57 13.60 15.49
C VAL A 64 -3.63 12.94 14.50
N THR A 65 -2.39 13.41 14.49
CA THR A 65 -1.29 12.75 13.75
C THR A 65 -0.42 11.99 14.74
N TYR A 66 -0.37 10.67 14.58
CA TYR A 66 0.56 9.81 15.32
C TYR A 66 1.78 9.54 14.47
N THR A 67 2.95 10.00 14.90
CA THR A 67 4.22 9.64 14.26
C THR A 67 4.71 8.31 14.82
N ILE A 68 4.99 7.37 13.93
CA ILE A 68 5.33 5.99 14.25
C ILE A 68 6.68 5.65 13.64
N SER A 69 7.59 5.06 14.43
CA SER A 69 8.93 4.65 14.00
C SER A 69 9.40 3.39 14.73
N GLY A 70 10.47 2.76 14.23
CA GLY A 70 11.06 1.57 14.85
C GLY A 70 10.37 0.26 14.47
N TYR A 71 10.72 -0.84 15.14
CA TYR A 71 10.21 -2.18 14.89
C TYR A 71 9.07 -2.55 15.85
N PHE A 72 7.97 -3.05 15.32
CA PHE A 72 6.84 -3.56 16.09
C PHE A 72 6.34 -4.88 15.53
N ASN A 73 6.32 -5.92 16.37
CA ASN A 73 5.70 -7.19 16.05
C ASN A 73 4.30 -7.22 16.67
N GLY A 74 3.28 -7.05 15.82
CA GLY A 74 1.90 -7.00 16.25
C GLY A 74 1.01 -6.16 15.34
N GLN A 75 -0.14 -5.74 15.87
CA GLN A 75 -1.16 -4.99 15.16
C GLN A 75 -1.34 -3.57 15.72
N ILE A 76 -1.46 -2.58 14.83
CA ILE A 76 -1.93 -1.24 15.19
C ILE A 76 -3.40 -1.12 14.80
N VAL A 77 -4.25 -0.87 15.79
CA VAL A 77 -5.71 -0.73 15.64
C VAL A 77 -6.10 0.73 15.84
N ASN A 78 -6.53 1.38 14.75
CA ASN A 78 -7.07 2.74 14.80
C ASN A 78 -8.59 2.73 14.92
N LYS A 79 -9.13 3.25 16.02
CA LYS A 79 -10.58 3.42 16.26
C LYS A 79 -11.03 4.88 16.16
N THR A 80 -10.11 5.80 15.93
CA THR A 80 -10.38 7.25 15.87
C THR A 80 -10.63 7.71 14.44
N LYS A 81 -11.54 8.67 14.25
CA LYS A 81 -11.81 9.30 12.94
C LYS A 81 -10.69 10.28 12.59
N ASN A 82 -10.49 10.52 11.29
CA ASN A 82 -9.55 11.51 10.75
C ASN A 82 -8.13 11.41 11.33
N THR A 83 -7.69 10.19 11.62
CA THR A 83 -6.35 9.95 12.14
C THR A 83 -5.35 9.83 11.01
N VAL A 84 -4.22 10.51 11.17
CA VAL A 84 -3.04 10.33 10.34
C VAL A 84 -2.02 9.48 11.08
N LEU A 85 -1.70 8.31 10.54
CA LEU A 85 -0.57 7.49 10.96
C LEU A 85 0.64 7.88 10.12
N LYS A 86 1.50 8.74 10.64
CA LYS A 86 2.70 9.23 9.97
C LYS A 86 3.85 8.27 10.20
N LEU A 87 4.23 7.54 9.17
CA LEU A 87 5.30 6.55 9.21
C LEU A 87 6.67 7.19 8.97
N LYS A 88 7.62 6.90 9.86
CA LYS A 88 8.98 7.45 9.82
C LYS A 88 10.00 6.36 10.16
N ASN A 89 10.48 5.63 9.17
CA ASN A 89 11.34 4.45 9.35
C ASN A 89 10.71 3.46 10.35
N VAL A 90 9.59 2.87 9.94
CA VAL A 90 8.88 1.88 10.75
C VAL A 90 8.88 0.53 10.05
N PHE A 91 8.99 -0.53 10.85
CA PHE A 91 8.78 -1.91 10.43
C PHE A 91 7.71 -2.54 11.34
N ILE A 92 6.51 -2.74 10.79
CA ILE A 92 5.39 -3.38 11.49
C ILE A 92 5.17 -4.75 10.86
N GLU A 93 5.19 -5.78 11.67
CA GLU A 93 4.99 -7.17 11.23
C GLU A 93 3.91 -7.84 12.10
N ASN A 94 2.87 -8.38 11.48
CA ASN A 94 1.89 -9.22 12.17
C ASN A 94 1.90 -10.62 11.56
N ASN A 95 2.26 -11.61 12.34
CA ASN A 95 2.38 -13.01 11.93
C ASN A 95 1.18 -13.88 12.36
N LYS A 96 0.08 -13.26 12.81
CA LYS A 96 -1.11 -13.95 13.32
C LYS A 96 -2.23 -14.12 12.26
N GLY A 97 -1.94 -13.87 10.99
CA GLY A 97 -2.96 -13.93 9.93
C GLY A 97 -3.91 -12.73 9.91
N GLU A 98 -3.60 -11.67 10.65
CA GLU A 98 -4.40 -10.44 10.75
C GLU A 98 -3.68 -9.27 10.09
N ALA A 99 -4.37 -8.14 9.93
CA ALA A 99 -3.75 -6.92 9.42
C ALA A 99 -2.67 -6.39 10.37
N ALA A 100 -1.56 -5.92 9.83
CA ALA A 100 -0.55 -5.20 10.62
C ALA A 100 -1.06 -3.80 11.04
N ILE A 101 -1.84 -3.15 10.16
CA ILE A 101 -2.56 -1.91 10.48
C ILE A 101 -4.04 -2.11 10.18
N TYR A 102 -4.88 -1.90 11.19
CA TYR A 102 -6.33 -2.04 11.08
C TYR A 102 -7.08 -0.77 11.47
N GLY A 103 -7.85 -0.20 10.56
CA GLY A 103 -8.69 0.98 10.78
C GLY A 103 -10.17 0.63 10.93
N PHE A 104 -10.79 0.96 12.06
CA PHE A 104 -12.25 0.91 12.21
C PHE A 104 -12.95 2.14 11.65
N ALA A 105 -12.24 3.26 11.56
CA ALA A 105 -12.72 4.54 11.05
C ALA A 105 -11.84 5.00 9.89
N LYS A 106 -12.21 6.11 9.22
CA LYS A 106 -11.36 6.73 8.20
C LYS A 106 -9.94 6.89 8.74
N THR A 107 -8.96 6.39 7.99
CA THR A 107 -7.55 6.37 8.38
C THR A 107 -6.70 6.89 7.22
N GLU A 108 -5.79 7.80 7.53
CA GLU A 108 -4.73 8.19 6.60
C GLU A 108 -3.39 7.57 7.04
N ILE A 109 -2.69 6.97 6.10
CA ILE A 109 -1.30 6.52 6.26
C ILE A 109 -0.42 7.44 5.43
N SER A 110 0.50 8.14 6.09
CA SER A 110 1.37 9.14 5.45
C SER A 110 2.84 8.78 5.68
N THR A 111 3.61 8.61 4.61
CA THR A 111 5.04 8.31 4.68
C THR A 111 5.87 9.59 4.73
N SER A 112 6.82 9.68 5.67
CA SER A 112 7.73 10.83 5.79
C SER A 112 8.77 10.81 4.68
N ARG A 113 9.17 12.00 4.19
CA ARG A 113 10.18 12.13 3.15
C ARG A 113 11.50 11.48 3.55
N GLY A 114 12.11 10.73 2.63
CA GLY A 114 13.41 10.09 2.83
C GLY A 114 13.38 8.90 3.80
N THR A 115 12.19 8.34 4.10
CA THR A 115 12.05 7.17 4.96
C THR A 115 11.58 5.95 4.19
N GLU A 116 11.98 4.78 4.67
CA GLU A 116 11.50 3.48 4.22
C GLU A 116 10.65 2.84 5.32
N ASN A 117 9.48 2.35 4.96
CA ASN A 117 8.49 1.84 5.91
C ASN A 117 8.00 0.47 5.43
N TYR A 118 7.99 -0.52 6.30
CA TYR A 118 7.58 -1.88 6.03
C TYR A 118 6.33 -2.22 6.83
N ILE A 119 5.29 -2.71 6.16
CA ILE A 119 4.02 -3.14 6.75
C ILE A 119 3.73 -4.55 6.23
N ILE A 120 3.95 -5.52 7.07
CA ILE A 120 3.95 -6.92 6.70
C ILE A 120 2.87 -7.66 7.48
N SER A 121 2.10 -8.47 6.79
CA SER A 121 1.15 -9.40 7.41
C SER A 121 1.36 -10.79 6.85
N THR A 122 1.69 -11.72 7.74
CA THR A 122 1.94 -13.14 7.44
C THR A 122 1.07 -14.03 8.32
N GLY A 123 1.18 -15.33 8.15
CA GLY A 123 0.40 -16.32 8.87
C GLY A 123 -0.84 -16.76 8.11
N SER A 124 -1.54 -17.75 8.63
CA SER A 124 -2.75 -18.30 8.01
C SER A 124 -4.01 -17.68 8.61
N SER A 125 -4.98 -17.39 7.76
CA SER A 125 -6.31 -16.95 8.16
C SER A 125 -7.32 -17.40 7.10
N ASP A 126 -8.48 -17.86 7.55
CA ASP A 126 -9.62 -18.12 6.66
C ASP A 126 -10.28 -16.83 6.18
N LEU A 127 -9.92 -15.70 6.78
CA LEU A 127 -10.40 -14.39 6.41
C LEU A 127 -9.56 -13.81 5.28
N LYS A 128 -10.21 -13.13 4.33
CA LYS A 128 -9.54 -12.40 3.25
C LYS A 128 -9.01 -11.07 3.79
N ASN A 129 -8.00 -11.13 4.66
CA ASN A 129 -7.38 -9.99 5.30
C ASN A 129 -6.40 -9.26 4.36
N ALA A 130 -5.84 -8.17 4.84
CA ALA A 130 -4.82 -7.40 4.14
C ALA A 130 -3.73 -6.95 5.14
N ALA A 131 -2.54 -6.62 4.66
CA ALA A 131 -1.51 -6.05 5.53
C ALA A 131 -1.95 -4.71 6.11
N ILE A 132 -2.61 -3.89 5.30
CA ILE A 132 -3.31 -2.68 5.73
C ILE A 132 -4.79 -2.85 5.43
N GLN A 133 -5.62 -2.84 6.45
CA GLN A 133 -7.06 -2.98 6.28
C GLN A 133 -7.82 -1.86 6.99
N CYS A 134 -8.78 -1.25 6.31
CA CYS A 134 -9.67 -0.25 6.89
C CYS A 134 -11.12 -0.60 6.59
N LYS A 135 -12.00 -0.52 7.60
CA LYS A 135 -13.46 -0.72 7.42
C LYS A 135 -14.14 0.45 6.72
N LYS A 136 -13.44 1.58 6.64
CA LYS A 136 -13.89 2.83 6.04
C LYS A 136 -12.86 3.30 5.03
N ASN A 137 -12.92 4.57 4.65
CA ASN A 137 -12.00 5.16 3.70
C ASN A 137 -10.55 5.12 4.20
N LEU A 138 -9.66 4.70 3.33
CA LEU A 138 -8.22 4.65 3.56
C LEU A 138 -7.52 5.60 2.60
N GLU A 139 -6.72 6.50 3.14
CA GLU A 139 -5.89 7.39 2.35
C GLU A 139 -4.41 7.00 2.50
N MET A 140 -3.74 6.79 1.38
CA MET A 140 -2.30 6.51 1.30
C MET A 140 -1.59 7.76 0.77
N GLY A 141 -0.75 8.39 1.59
CA GLY A 141 -0.15 9.68 1.26
C GLY A 141 1.31 9.81 1.72
N GLY A 142 1.82 11.06 1.60
CA GLY A 142 3.18 11.39 1.99
C GLY A 142 4.17 11.41 0.83
N SER A 143 5.47 11.36 1.16
CA SER A 143 6.58 11.49 0.19
C SER A 143 7.75 10.54 0.45
N GLY A 144 7.61 9.60 1.35
CA GLY A 144 8.56 8.50 1.60
C GLY A 144 8.20 7.24 0.83
N THR A 145 8.85 6.15 1.17
CA THR A 145 8.61 4.83 0.58
C THR A 145 7.86 3.92 1.56
N ALA A 146 6.90 3.16 1.07
CA ALA A 146 6.26 2.08 1.81
C ALA A 146 6.33 0.75 1.03
N TYR A 147 6.69 -0.30 1.74
CA TYR A 147 6.67 -1.69 1.32
C TYR A 147 5.57 -2.40 2.09
N VAL A 148 4.52 -2.83 1.40
CA VAL A 148 3.35 -3.46 2.00
C VAL A 148 3.21 -4.87 1.47
N VAL A 149 3.30 -5.87 2.37
CA VAL A 149 3.23 -7.28 2.00
C VAL A 149 2.09 -7.96 2.76
N GLY A 150 1.07 -8.38 2.00
CA GLY A 150 -0.08 -9.10 2.53
C GLY A 150 -0.05 -10.58 2.12
N GLU A 151 0.78 -11.39 2.76
CA GLU A 151 0.82 -12.84 2.52
C GLU A 151 -0.45 -13.55 3.03
N VAL A 152 -1.28 -12.86 3.77
CA VAL A 152 -2.57 -13.36 4.24
C VAL A 152 -3.64 -13.41 3.14
N TYR A 153 -3.71 -12.39 2.26
CA TYR A 153 -4.55 -12.37 1.05
C TYR A 153 -4.35 -11.09 0.21
N HIS A 154 -4.65 -9.88 0.75
CA HIS A 154 -4.49 -8.62 0.06
C HIS A 154 -3.31 -7.82 0.62
N GLY A 155 -2.72 -6.94 -0.20
CA GLY A 155 -1.78 -5.94 0.31
C GLY A 155 -2.51 -4.85 1.10
N VAL A 156 -3.45 -4.18 0.45
CA VAL A 156 -4.28 -3.11 1.00
C VAL A 156 -5.76 -3.40 0.78
N LYS A 157 -6.59 -3.15 1.80
CA LYS A 157 -8.06 -3.28 1.70
C LYS A 157 -8.76 -2.12 2.42
N GLY A 158 -9.75 -1.53 1.77
CA GLY A 158 -10.56 -0.45 2.33
C GLY A 158 -11.94 -0.36 1.68
N ASP A 159 -12.79 0.53 2.19
CA ASP A 159 -14.01 0.94 1.50
C ASP A 159 -13.59 1.78 0.28
N ASP A 160 -13.41 3.09 0.40
CA ASP A 160 -12.70 3.84 -0.62
C ASP A 160 -11.20 3.89 -0.32
N VAL A 161 -10.36 3.55 -1.29
CA VAL A 161 -8.91 3.65 -1.19
C VAL A 161 -8.40 4.76 -2.08
N LYS A 162 -7.76 5.75 -1.47
CA LYS A 162 -7.28 6.96 -2.14
C LYS A 162 -5.77 7.07 -2.05
N PHE A 163 -5.12 7.28 -3.20
CA PHE A 163 -3.70 7.58 -3.26
C PHE A 163 -3.46 9.06 -3.54
N LYS A 164 -2.58 9.67 -2.74
CA LYS A 164 -2.23 11.09 -2.81
C LYS A 164 -0.76 11.33 -2.49
N GLY A 165 -0.27 12.56 -2.70
CA GLY A 165 1.12 12.91 -2.39
C GLY A 165 2.11 12.53 -3.49
N SER A 166 3.36 12.27 -3.10
CA SER A 166 4.48 11.97 -4.01
C SER A 166 5.32 10.76 -3.57
N GLY A 167 4.78 9.94 -2.69
CA GLY A 167 5.45 8.75 -2.16
C GLY A 167 5.61 7.62 -3.18
N VAL A 168 6.40 6.64 -2.80
CA VAL A 168 6.61 5.40 -3.57
C VAL A 168 6.05 4.23 -2.78
N TYR A 169 5.16 3.48 -3.39
CA TYR A 169 4.45 2.37 -2.74
C TYR A 169 4.72 1.08 -3.52
N TYR A 170 5.34 0.11 -2.86
CA TYR A 170 5.47 -1.25 -3.34
C TYR A 170 4.48 -2.12 -2.57
N ILE A 171 3.48 -2.64 -3.24
CA ILE A 171 2.40 -3.37 -2.59
C ILE A 171 2.25 -4.74 -3.23
N GLN A 172 2.24 -5.76 -2.40
CA GLN A 172 2.11 -7.16 -2.79
C GLN A 172 0.94 -7.80 -2.04
N GLY A 173 0.08 -8.50 -2.76
CA GLY A 173 -0.88 -9.45 -2.22
C GLY A 173 -0.49 -10.89 -2.56
N THR A 174 -1.42 -11.82 -2.42
CA THR A 174 -1.21 -13.22 -2.85
C THR A 174 -1.72 -13.46 -4.28
N GLU A 175 -1.37 -14.62 -4.85
CA GLU A 175 -1.88 -15.08 -6.15
C GLU A 175 -3.41 -15.29 -6.17
N SER A 176 -4.07 -15.30 -5.03
CA SER A 176 -5.53 -15.34 -4.90
C SER A 176 -6.14 -14.00 -4.51
N GLY A 177 -5.34 -13.07 -4.01
CA GLY A 177 -5.73 -11.75 -3.51
C GLY A 177 -5.47 -10.64 -4.50
N SER A 178 -5.51 -9.41 -4.02
CA SER A 178 -5.24 -8.21 -4.81
C SER A 178 -4.16 -7.37 -4.14
N THR A 179 -3.41 -6.61 -4.92
CA THR A 179 -2.53 -5.57 -4.38
C THR A 179 -3.36 -4.55 -3.61
N VAL A 180 -4.41 -4.01 -4.24
CA VAL A 180 -5.43 -3.15 -3.61
C VAL A 180 -6.81 -3.75 -3.87
N ASN A 181 -7.61 -3.91 -2.81
CA ASN A 181 -9.00 -4.33 -2.88
C ASN A 181 -9.90 -3.29 -2.19
N CYS A 182 -10.91 -2.77 -2.88
CA CYS A 182 -11.73 -1.68 -2.35
C CYS A 182 -13.11 -1.64 -3.01
N HIS A 183 -14.00 -0.82 -2.46
CA HIS A 183 -15.24 -0.45 -3.14
C HIS A 183 -14.93 0.53 -4.28
N SER A 184 -14.18 1.62 -4.01
CA SER A 184 -13.71 2.53 -5.04
C SER A 184 -12.22 2.87 -4.86
N PHE A 185 -11.50 2.99 -5.98
CA PHE A 185 -10.12 3.44 -6.02
C PHE A 185 -10.00 4.84 -6.63
N ILE A 186 -9.26 5.73 -5.94
CA ILE A 186 -9.12 7.12 -6.37
C ILE A 186 -7.64 7.54 -6.35
N ALA A 187 -7.14 8.00 -7.49
CA ALA A 187 -5.86 8.69 -7.61
C ALA A 187 -6.11 10.15 -7.99
N GLU A 188 -5.87 11.07 -7.05
CA GLU A 188 -6.19 12.49 -7.22
C GLU A 188 -5.37 13.19 -8.28
N LYS A 189 -5.88 14.30 -8.79
CA LYS A 189 -5.17 15.21 -9.69
C LYS A 189 -3.86 15.73 -9.09
N GLU A 190 -2.91 16.06 -9.98
CA GLU A 190 -1.68 16.77 -9.64
C GLU A 190 -0.81 16.07 -8.58
N LYS A 191 -0.92 14.73 -8.48
CA LYS A 191 -0.08 13.90 -7.61
C LYS A 191 0.96 13.14 -8.43
N SER A 192 2.12 12.92 -7.83
CA SER A 192 3.28 12.31 -8.52
C SER A 192 3.73 11.00 -7.88
N PHE A 193 2.88 10.36 -7.08
CA PHE A 193 3.19 9.08 -6.45
C PHE A 193 3.49 7.98 -7.48
N LYS A 194 4.21 6.97 -7.04
CA LYS A 194 4.46 5.74 -7.79
C LYS A 194 3.85 4.55 -7.04
N LEU A 195 3.02 3.77 -7.72
CA LEU A 195 2.42 2.55 -7.18
C LEU A 195 2.90 1.34 -7.97
N TYR A 196 3.69 0.49 -7.32
CA TYR A 196 4.12 -0.80 -7.82
C TYR A 196 3.19 -1.88 -7.27
N MET A 197 2.47 -2.54 -8.15
CA MET A 197 1.50 -3.60 -7.86
C MET A 197 2.14 -4.93 -8.21
N LEU A 198 2.35 -5.80 -7.21
CA LEU A 198 3.23 -6.96 -7.35
C LEU A 198 2.52 -8.28 -7.06
N ASN A 199 2.75 -9.27 -7.94
CA ASN A 199 2.53 -10.72 -7.68
C ASN A 199 1.14 -11.09 -7.13
N SER A 200 0.09 -10.43 -7.58
CA SER A 200 -1.27 -10.64 -7.08
C SER A 200 -2.19 -11.16 -8.18
N LYS A 201 -3.34 -11.72 -7.81
CA LYS A 201 -4.39 -12.03 -8.78
C LYS A 201 -4.84 -10.77 -9.53
N ASN A 202 -5.01 -9.67 -8.77
CA ASN A 202 -5.31 -8.37 -9.37
C ASN A 202 -4.38 -7.30 -8.79
N GLY A 203 -3.96 -6.35 -9.60
CA GLY A 203 -3.30 -5.14 -9.12
C GLY A 203 -4.30 -4.30 -8.31
N ILE A 204 -5.19 -3.58 -8.95
CA ILE A 204 -6.30 -2.90 -8.29
C ILE A 204 -7.60 -3.63 -8.65
N LYS A 205 -8.31 -4.10 -7.63
CA LYS A 205 -9.69 -4.57 -7.75
C LYS A 205 -10.61 -3.64 -6.98
N ALA A 206 -11.55 -3.01 -7.70
CA ALA A 206 -12.60 -2.21 -7.10
C ALA A 206 -13.97 -2.84 -7.42
N ASP A 207 -14.88 -2.85 -6.44
CA ASP A 207 -16.24 -3.35 -6.69
C ASP A 207 -17.04 -2.37 -7.56
N ASN A 208 -16.75 -1.06 -7.48
CA ASN A 208 -17.46 -0.01 -8.18
C ASN A 208 -16.57 0.72 -9.21
N THR A 209 -15.65 1.56 -8.77
CA THR A 209 -14.95 2.49 -9.67
C THR A 209 -13.45 2.51 -9.43
N ILE A 210 -12.70 2.56 -10.53
CA ILE A 210 -11.28 2.94 -10.54
C ILE A 210 -11.17 4.28 -11.25
N MET A 211 -10.85 5.34 -10.51
CA MET A 211 -10.66 6.69 -11.04
C MET A 211 -9.22 7.13 -10.87
N ILE A 212 -8.52 7.33 -11.98
CA ILE A 212 -7.12 7.76 -12.01
C ILE A 212 -7.02 9.07 -12.76
N GLU A 213 -6.63 10.12 -12.05
CA GLU A 213 -6.41 11.46 -12.60
C GLU A 213 -4.94 11.88 -12.58
N SER A 214 -4.06 11.09 -11.95
CA SER A 214 -2.60 11.27 -11.93
C SER A 214 -1.88 10.07 -11.33
N GLY A 215 -0.55 10.14 -11.19
CA GLY A 215 0.28 9.09 -10.61
C GLY A 215 0.91 8.18 -11.66
N ASN A 216 1.83 7.34 -11.21
CA ASN A 216 2.53 6.39 -12.04
C ASN A 216 2.28 4.98 -11.50
N PHE A 217 1.73 4.14 -12.35
CA PHE A 217 1.32 2.77 -12.02
C PHE A 217 2.20 1.76 -12.74
N TYR A 218 2.73 0.83 -11.99
CA TYR A 218 3.59 -0.25 -12.46
C TYR A 218 2.98 -1.57 -11.99
N SER A 219 2.56 -2.41 -12.93
CA SER A 219 1.91 -3.70 -12.62
C SER A 219 2.80 -4.85 -13.07
N TYR A 220 3.23 -5.69 -12.15
CA TYR A 220 4.14 -6.79 -12.40
C TYR A 220 3.58 -8.12 -11.91
N ASN A 221 3.52 -9.13 -12.80
CA ASN A 221 3.06 -10.47 -12.50
C ASN A 221 1.68 -10.52 -11.83
N ASN A 222 0.77 -9.64 -12.20
CA ASN A 222 -0.62 -9.74 -11.75
C ASN A 222 -1.45 -10.47 -12.81
N GLY A 223 -2.48 -11.20 -12.42
CA GLY A 223 -3.42 -11.76 -13.39
C GLY A 223 -4.10 -10.62 -14.15
N THR A 224 -4.65 -9.64 -13.44
CA THR A 224 -5.24 -8.43 -14.03
C THR A 224 -4.67 -7.18 -13.39
N ALA A 225 -4.26 -6.18 -14.18
CA ALA A 225 -3.75 -4.94 -13.59
C ALA A 225 -4.84 -4.10 -12.92
N PHE A 226 -5.98 -3.89 -13.62
CA PHE A 226 -7.11 -3.09 -13.14
C PHE A 226 -8.41 -3.84 -13.40
N LYS A 227 -9.16 -4.10 -12.33
CA LYS A 227 -10.42 -4.85 -12.40
C LYS A 227 -11.54 -4.12 -11.67
N THR A 228 -12.71 -4.00 -12.31
CA THR A 228 -13.95 -3.68 -11.62
C THR A 228 -14.94 -4.83 -11.77
N ASP A 229 -15.71 -5.10 -10.69
CA ASP A 229 -16.82 -6.01 -10.79
C ASP A 229 -17.98 -5.30 -11.51
N THR A 230 -18.67 -6.04 -12.36
CA THR A 230 -19.86 -5.53 -13.05
C THR A 230 -21.02 -5.53 -12.07
N LEU A 231 -21.36 -4.37 -11.52
CA LEU A 231 -22.61 -4.21 -10.75
C LEU A 231 -23.74 -3.87 -11.74
N ALA A 232 -24.58 -4.86 -12.01
CA ALA A 232 -25.55 -4.79 -13.10
C ALA A 232 -26.66 -3.72 -12.92
N ASP A 233 -26.92 -3.18 -11.73
CA ASP A 233 -28.21 -2.59 -11.43
C ASP A 233 -28.25 -1.20 -10.78
N ASN A 234 -27.17 -0.44 -10.71
CA ASN A 234 -27.25 0.93 -10.21
C ASN A 234 -26.82 1.99 -11.25
N PRO A 235 -27.74 2.52 -12.07
CA PRO A 235 -27.41 3.50 -13.10
C PRO A 235 -27.01 4.88 -12.57
N ALA A 236 -27.15 5.13 -11.27
CA ALA A 236 -26.83 6.42 -10.65
C ALA A 236 -25.35 6.57 -10.28
N GLU A 237 -24.60 5.49 -10.20
CA GLU A 237 -23.17 5.51 -9.86
C GLU A 237 -22.30 5.37 -11.10
N LYS A 238 -21.14 6.03 -11.10
CA LYS A 238 -20.15 5.85 -12.16
C LYS A 238 -19.39 4.55 -11.89
N HIS A 239 -19.78 3.48 -12.58
CA HIS A 239 -19.09 2.20 -12.53
C HIS A 239 -18.00 2.15 -13.58
N GLY A 240 -16.89 1.44 -13.27
CA GLY A 240 -15.88 1.09 -14.28
C GLY A 240 -14.52 1.73 -14.07
N ILE A 241 -13.73 1.72 -15.13
CA ILE A 241 -12.35 2.19 -15.12
C ILE A 241 -12.24 3.51 -15.89
N PHE A 242 -11.87 4.58 -15.21
CA PHE A 242 -11.73 5.92 -15.77
C PHE A 242 -10.33 6.45 -15.51
N ILE A 243 -9.48 6.49 -16.52
CA ILE A 243 -8.11 6.98 -16.42
C ILE A 243 -7.95 8.17 -17.36
N SER A 244 -7.87 9.35 -16.78
CA SER A 244 -7.78 10.60 -17.54
C SER A 244 -6.33 11.08 -17.72
N ASN A 245 -5.44 10.72 -16.81
CA ASN A 245 -4.04 11.11 -16.80
C ASN A 245 -3.18 10.12 -16.00
N GLY A 246 -1.84 10.30 -16.00
CA GLY A 246 -0.90 9.40 -15.34
C GLY A 246 -0.12 8.55 -16.32
N SER A 247 0.68 7.62 -15.82
CA SER A 247 1.37 6.62 -16.63
C SER A 247 1.08 5.21 -16.15
N ILE A 248 0.94 4.27 -17.09
CA ILE A 248 0.67 2.86 -16.79
C ILE A 248 1.71 2.03 -17.52
N ARG A 249 2.43 1.22 -16.77
CA ARG A 249 3.35 0.21 -17.29
C ARG A 249 2.95 -1.15 -16.74
N VAL A 250 2.89 -2.14 -17.60
CA VAL A 250 2.51 -3.50 -17.24
C VAL A 250 3.56 -4.49 -17.74
N HIS A 251 3.87 -5.47 -16.91
CA HIS A 251 4.82 -6.52 -17.23
C HIS A 251 4.27 -7.87 -16.76
N LYS A 252 4.16 -8.84 -17.69
CA LYS A 252 3.66 -10.20 -17.42
C LYS A 252 2.30 -10.24 -16.72
N ASN A 253 1.39 -9.38 -17.10
CA ASN A 253 -0.01 -9.47 -16.69
C ASN A 253 -0.80 -10.27 -17.75
N GLU A 254 -1.78 -11.04 -17.31
CA GLU A 254 -2.69 -11.75 -18.23
C GLU A 254 -3.65 -10.77 -18.91
N LYS A 255 -4.11 -9.75 -18.14
CA LYS A 255 -4.96 -8.67 -18.62
C LYS A 255 -4.52 -7.33 -18.07
N VAL A 256 -4.68 -6.27 -18.83
CA VAL A 256 -4.52 -4.90 -18.33
C VAL A 256 -5.79 -4.42 -17.67
N PHE A 257 -6.93 -4.53 -18.35
CA PHE A 257 -8.23 -4.10 -17.86
C PHE A 257 -9.23 -5.24 -17.92
N ASP A 258 -10.03 -5.39 -16.85
CA ASP A 258 -11.13 -6.34 -16.76
C ASP A 258 -12.39 -5.61 -16.25
N THR A 259 -13.18 -5.13 -17.18
CA THR A 259 -14.46 -4.44 -17.00
C THR A 259 -15.24 -4.50 -18.32
N GLU A 260 -16.52 -4.14 -18.31
CA GLU A 260 -17.25 -4.01 -19.59
C GLU A 260 -16.69 -2.84 -20.41
N GLU A 261 -16.54 -3.02 -21.73
CA GLU A 261 -15.93 -2.05 -22.66
C GLU A 261 -16.58 -0.65 -22.53
N LYS A 262 -17.90 -0.56 -22.43
CA LYS A 262 -18.63 0.71 -22.27
C LYS A 262 -18.28 1.49 -21.03
N PHE A 263 -17.68 0.82 -20.00
CA PHE A 263 -17.26 1.39 -18.73
C PHE A 263 -15.74 1.54 -18.63
N CYS A 264 -15.00 1.35 -19.71
CA CYS A 264 -13.55 1.51 -19.75
C CYS A 264 -13.18 2.77 -20.57
N LYS A 265 -12.71 3.81 -19.88
CA LYS A 265 -12.28 5.07 -20.53
C LYS A 265 -10.85 5.39 -20.11
N VAL A 266 -9.88 5.00 -20.92
CA VAL A 266 -8.45 5.18 -20.68
C VAL A 266 -7.86 6.12 -21.73
N ARG A 267 -7.29 7.26 -21.29
CA ARG A 267 -6.64 8.24 -22.17
C ARG A 267 -5.13 8.04 -22.31
N PRO A 268 -4.37 7.77 -21.21
CA PRO A 268 -2.94 7.59 -21.33
C PRO A 268 -2.61 6.31 -22.10
N LYS A 269 -1.47 6.33 -22.80
CA LYS A 269 -0.93 5.13 -23.43
C LYS A 269 -0.47 4.15 -22.36
N VAL A 270 -0.90 2.90 -22.47
CA VAL A 270 -0.37 1.80 -21.67
C VAL A 270 0.91 1.31 -22.35
N ILE A 271 1.96 1.10 -21.55
CA ILE A 271 3.23 0.53 -22.02
C ILE A 271 3.29 -0.91 -21.48
N GLU A 272 3.28 -1.87 -22.38
CA GLU A 272 3.47 -3.29 -22.08
C GLU A 272 4.94 -3.66 -22.35
N GLU A 273 5.60 -4.24 -21.32
CA GLU A 273 7.03 -4.59 -21.30
C GLU A 273 7.23 -6.12 -21.26
#